data_a549ef78e2dea472fe2252e98960fb27
#
_entry.id   a549ef78e2dea472fe2252e98960fb27
#
_cell.length_a   1.000
_cell.length_b   1.000
_cell.length_c   1.000
_cell.angle_alpha   90.00
_cell.angle_beta   90.00
_cell.angle_gamma   90.00
#
_symmetry.space_group_name_H-M   'P 1'
#
loop_
_entity.id
_entity.type
_entity.pdbx_description
1 polymer ?
#
loop_
_entity_poly.entity_id
_entity_poly.type
_entity_poly.pdbx_seq_one_letter_code
_entity_poly.pdbx_strand_id
1 'polypeptide(L)' 'MTSLSPDTVRRIEDAAAALIAAGTPNPTNEQVRQHLGGGSLSHISPVMRAFRARQREQATPLPPELAQLLTGQLGLLWQA' A
#
# COMPACT_ATOMS: atom_id res chain seq x y z
N MET A 1 20.91 15.04 -9.42
CA MET A 1 19.96 13.97 -9.13
C MET A 1 19.62 13.96 -7.66
N THR A 2 18.39 14.28 -7.37
CA THR A 2 17.94 14.35 -5.98
C THR A 2 17.32 13.02 -5.59
N SER A 3 18.07 12.19 -4.93
CA SER A 3 17.48 11.06 -4.24
C SER A 3 16.97 11.54 -2.89
N LEU A 4 15.76 11.14 -2.53
CA LEU A 4 15.22 11.43 -1.22
C LEU A 4 16.05 10.68 -0.18
N SER A 5 16.29 11.31 0.97
CA SER A 5 16.98 10.63 2.04
C SER A 5 16.11 9.48 2.55
N PRO A 6 16.72 8.39 3.04
CA PRO A 6 15.94 7.29 3.61
C PRO A 6 15.01 7.74 4.74
N ASP A 7 15.42 8.75 5.48
CA ASP A 7 14.61 9.30 6.56
C ASP A 7 13.33 9.97 6.03
N THR A 8 13.45 10.73 4.95
CA THR A 8 12.29 11.37 4.32
C THR A 8 11.32 10.31 3.77
N VAL A 9 11.86 9.30 3.09
CA VAL A 9 11.05 8.20 2.57
C VAL A 9 10.29 7.51 3.70
N ARG A 10 10.98 7.21 4.78
CA ARG A 10 10.38 6.54 5.94
C ARG A 10 9.27 7.36 6.57
N ARG A 11 9.47 8.67 6.69
CA ARG A 11 8.43 9.56 7.23
C ARG A 11 7.17 9.54 6.39
N ILE A 12 7.32 9.57 5.08
CA ILE A 12 6.18 9.54 4.17
C ILE A 12 5.46 8.19 4.29
N GLU A 13 6.20 7.11 4.30
CA GLU A 13 5.63 5.77 4.44
C GLU A 13 4.93 5.59 5.79
N ASP A 14 5.53 6.07 6.85
CA ASP A 14 4.93 5.99 8.18
C ASP A 14 3.64 6.80 8.26
N ALA A 15 3.62 7.97 7.63
CA ALA A 15 2.41 8.78 7.57
C ALA A 15 1.29 8.06 6.82
N ALA A 16 1.61 7.44 5.70
CA ALA A 16 0.64 6.67 4.93
C ALA A 16 0.12 5.49 5.74
N ALA A 17 1.00 4.78 6.42
CA ALA A 17 0.62 3.64 7.26
C ALA A 17 -0.28 4.08 8.42
N ALA A 18 0.01 5.23 9.03
CA ALA A 18 -0.79 5.78 10.11
C ALA A 18 -2.20 6.14 9.62
N LEU A 19 -2.32 6.72 8.44
CA LEU A 19 -3.61 7.04 7.85
C LEU A 19 -4.42 5.79 7.57
N ILE A 20 -3.79 4.75 7.07
CA ILE A 20 -4.44 3.46 6.82
C ILE A 20 -4.95 2.88 8.13
N ALA A 21 -4.12 2.89 9.16
CA ALA A 21 -4.49 2.39 10.48
C ALA A 21 -5.63 3.19 11.09
N ALA A 22 -5.74 4.48 10.76
CA ALA A 22 -6.79 5.36 11.25
C ALA A 22 -8.11 5.22 10.47
N GLY A 23 -8.16 4.38 9.45
CA GLY A 23 -9.38 4.13 8.70
C GLY A 23 -9.41 4.76 7.31
N THR A 24 -8.28 5.21 6.80
CA THR A 24 -8.15 5.76 5.45
C THR A 24 -7.37 4.76 4.59
N PRO A 25 -8.05 3.80 3.94
CA PRO A 25 -7.34 2.70 3.26
C PRO A 25 -6.54 3.13 2.03
N ASN A 26 -6.92 4.24 1.40
CA ASN A 26 -6.21 4.76 0.24
C ASN A 26 -5.87 6.23 0.46
N PRO A 27 -4.87 6.53 1.32
CA PRO A 27 -4.53 7.92 1.57
C PRO A 27 -4.01 8.58 0.31
N THR A 28 -4.48 9.80 0.05
CA THR A 28 -3.99 10.59 -1.07
C THR A 28 -2.66 11.24 -0.71
N ASN A 29 -1.92 11.68 -1.73
CA ASN A 29 -0.67 12.40 -1.50
C ASN A 29 -0.90 13.64 -0.64
N GLU A 30 -2.02 14.33 -0.84
CA GLU A 30 -2.35 15.51 -0.04
C GLU A 30 -2.64 15.15 1.41
N GLN A 31 -3.34 14.05 1.65
CA GLN A 31 -3.60 13.59 3.02
C GLN A 31 -2.30 13.24 3.74
N VAL A 32 -1.39 12.58 3.05
CA VAL A 32 -0.07 12.27 3.60
C VAL A 32 0.68 13.56 3.92
N ARG A 33 0.65 14.53 3.00
CA ARG A 33 1.29 15.82 3.20
C ARG A 33 0.73 16.53 4.42
N GLN A 34 -0.58 16.54 4.59
CA GLN A 34 -1.23 17.16 5.74
C GLN A 34 -0.85 16.45 7.04
N HIS A 35 -0.77 15.14 7.01
CA HIS A 35 -0.37 14.37 8.19
C HIS A 35 1.06 14.68 8.61
N LEU A 36 1.94 14.90 7.64
CA LEU A 36 3.33 15.26 7.89
C LEU A 36 3.49 16.70 8.38
N GLY A 37 2.46 17.53 8.23
CA GLY A 37 2.52 18.93 8.58
C GLY A 37 3.10 19.81 7.49
N GLY A 38 3.15 19.33 6.27
CA GLY A 38 3.68 20.02 5.10
C GLY A 38 4.66 19.19 4.32
N GLY A 39 5.26 19.78 3.30
CA GLY A 39 6.22 19.12 2.46
C GLY A 39 5.88 19.27 0.99
N SER A 40 6.77 18.79 0.13
CA SER A 40 6.62 18.91 -1.31
C SER A 40 5.92 17.68 -1.87
N LEU A 41 4.86 17.89 -2.62
CA LEU A 41 4.18 16.80 -3.32
C LEU A 41 5.08 16.13 -4.33
N SER A 42 6.05 16.86 -4.89
CA SER A 42 7.00 16.24 -5.82
C SER A 42 7.91 15.22 -5.13
N HIS A 43 8.11 15.34 -3.82
CA HIS A 43 8.82 14.31 -3.04
C HIS A 43 7.88 13.19 -2.59
N ILE A 44 6.66 13.54 -2.23
CA ILE A 44 5.68 12.58 -1.71
C ILE A 44 5.17 11.66 -2.82
N SER A 45 4.91 12.19 -4.00
CA SER A 45 4.32 11.41 -5.09
C SER A 45 5.11 10.16 -5.46
N PRO A 46 6.45 10.22 -5.71
CA PRO A 46 7.18 9.00 -6.06
C PRO A 46 7.23 7.99 -4.91
N VAL A 47 7.32 8.45 -3.67
CA VAL A 47 7.32 7.55 -2.52
C VAL A 47 5.97 6.87 -2.38
N MET A 48 4.88 7.61 -2.55
CA MET A 48 3.53 7.06 -2.46
C MET A 48 3.24 6.10 -3.61
N ARG A 49 3.78 6.37 -4.79
CA ARG A 49 3.64 5.44 -5.92
C ARG A 49 4.28 4.10 -5.59
N ALA A 50 5.49 4.10 -5.07
CA ALA A 50 6.18 2.88 -4.67
C ALA A 50 5.47 2.19 -3.51
N PHE A 51 4.97 2.95 -2.56
CA PHE A 51 4.23 2.42 -1.42
C PHE A 51 2.97 1.70 -1.88
N ARG A 52 2.19 2.31 -2.78
CA ARG A 52 0.98 1.71 -3.31
C ARG A 52 1.27 0.44 -4.11
N ALA A 53 2.36 0.44 -4.86
CA ALA A 53 2.76 -0.75 -5.62
C ALA A 53 3.08 -1.91 -4.68
N ARG A 54 3.80 -1.64 -3.59
CA ARG A 54 4.12 -2.67 -2.60
C ARG A 54 2.86 -3.17 -1.89
N GLN A 55 1.94 -2.28 -1.56
CA GLN A 55 0.67 -2.68 -0.95
C GLN A 55 -0.14 -3.57 -1.88
N ARG A 56 -0.15 -3.24 -3.17
CA ARG A 56 -0.86 -4.05 -4.16
C ARG A 56 -0.28 -5.45 -4.25
N GLU A 57 1.03 -5.57 -4.22
CA GLU A 57 1.70 -6.86 -4.22
C GLU A 57 1.36 -7.67 -2.97
N GLN A 58 1.34 -7.01 -1.82
CA GLN A 58 0.98 -7.66 -0.55
C GLN A 58 -0.50 -8.01 -0.49
N ALA A 59 -1.34 -7.20 -1.12
CA ALA A 59 -2.78 -7.44 -1.13
C ALA A 59 -3.18 -8.58 -2.08
N THR A 60 -2.28 -9.01 -2.95
CA THR A 60 -2.47 -10.17 -3.80
C THR A 60 -1.68 -11.35 -3.19
N PRO A 61 -2.14 -11.89 -2.07
CA PRO A 61 -1.33 -12.79 -1.27
C PRO A 61 -1.15 -14.17 -1.89
N LEU A 62 -2.05 -14.56 -2.79
CA LEU A 62 -2.01 -15.91 -3.34
C LEU A 62 -1.67 -15.88 -4.81
N PRO A 63 -0.72 -16.72 -5.26
CA PRO A 63 -0.54 -16.94 -6.68
C PRO A 63 -1.84 -17.46 -7.30
N PRO A 64 -2.07 -17.23 -8.59
CA PRO A 64 -3.28 -17.70 -9.24
C PRO A 64 -3.51 -19.21 -9.08
N GLU A 65 -2.45 -19.97 -9.05
CA GLU A 65 -2.52 -21.42 -8.87
C GLU A 65 -3.12 -21.80 -7.53
N LEU A 66 -2.69 -21.14 -6.46
CA LEU A 66 -3.23 -21.39 -5.13
C LEU A 66 -4.67 -20.92 -5.00
N ALA A 67 -4.99 -19.81 -5.61
CA ALA A 67 -6.36 -19.31 -5.61
C ALA A 67 -7.30 -20.30 -6.30
N GLN A 68 -6.86 -20.91 -7.41
CA GLN A 68 -7.63 -21.92 -8.10
C GLN A 68 -7.81 -23.18 -7.26
N LEU A 69 -6.78 -23.59 -6.55
CA LEU A 69 -6.88 -24.75 -5.66
C LEU A 69 -7.89 -24.52 -4.55
N LEU A 70 -7.86 -23.34 -3.94
CA LEU A 70 -8.81 -23.01 -2.90
C LEU A 70 -10.23 -22.98 -3.43
N THR A 71 -10.44 -22.41 -4.59
CA THR A 71 -11.76 -22.37 -5.23
C THR A 71 -12.23 -23.78 -5.57
N GLY A 72 -11.32 -24.62 -6.07
CA GLY A 72 -11.65 -26.00 -6.37
C GLY A 72 -12.05 -26.80 -5.14
N GLN A 73 -11.34 -26.61 -4.03
CA GLN A 73 -11.67 -27.28 -2.78
C GLN A 73 -13.04 -26.85 -2.24
N LEU A 74 -13.31 -25.55 -2.30
CA LEU A 74 -14.61 -25.04 -1.89
C LEU A 74 -15.74 -25.61 -2.76
N GLY A 75 -15.49 -25.69 -4.06
CA GLY A 75 -16.46 -26.29 -4.96
C GLY A 75 -16.74 -27.75 -4.63
N LEU A 76 -15.71 -28.50 -4.29
CA LEU A 76 -15.88 -29.91 -3.89
C LEU A 76 -16.67 -30.03 -2.60
N LEU A 77 -16.42 -29.18 -1.62
CA LEU A 77 -17.16 -29.18 -0.38
C LEU A 77 -18.65 -28.88 -0.61
N TRP A 78 -18.95 -27.97 -1.49
CA TRP A 78 -20.32 -27.62 -1.79
C TRP A 78 -21.06 -28.72 -2.54
N GLN A 79 -20.33 -29.50 -3.32
CA GLN A 79 -20.91 -30.60 -4.08
C GLN A 79 -21.09 -31.86 -3.26
N ALA A 80 -20.34 -31.95 -2.19
CA ALA A 80 -20.48 -33.08 -1.27
C ALA A 80 -21.66 -32.90 -0.35
#